data_832c4fc8bd7c2d094210067969c46047
#
_entry.id   832c4fc8bd7c2d094210067969c46047
#
_cell.length_a   1.000
_cell.length_b   1.000
_cell.length_c   1.000
_cell.angle_alpha   90.00
_cell.angle_beta   90.00
_cell.angle_gamma   90.00
#
_symmetry.space_group_name_H-M   'P 1'
#
loop_
_entity.id
_entity.type
_entity.pdbx_description
1 polymer ?
#
loop_
_entity_poly.entity_id
_entity_poly.type
_entity_poly.pdbx_seq_one_letter_code
_entity_poly.pdbx_strand_id
1 'polypeptide(L)'
;MTLGERIRKRRQVMKLTQQELGKALGLTSQHISAIEQDKRTPSLASLAKIAEELGVSVDYLLTGQEGVITDTIPAIKADKKLKLEVKKALITLVRALYGGED
;
A
#
# COMPACT_ATOMS: atom_id res chain seq x y z
N MET A 1 5.19 9.21 -12.56
CA MET A 1 4.20 8.12 -12.45
C MET A 1 3.12 8.53 -11.46
N THR A 2 1.85 8.38 -11.84
CA THR A 2 0.72 8.73 -10.99
C THR A 2 0.41 7.63 -9.99
N LEU A 3 -0.47 7.92 -9.05
CA LEU A 3 -0.98 6.92 -8.09
C LEU A 3 -1.59 5.72 -8.83
N GLY A 4 -2.47 6.00 -9.81
CA GLY A 4 -3.12 4.93 -10.57
C GLY A 4 -2.14 4.08 -11.35
N GLU A 5 -1.13 4.69 -11.94
CA GLU A 5 -0.09 3.96 -12.66
C GLU A 5 0.75 3.09 -11.72
N ARG A 6 1.06 3.57 -10.52
CA ARG A 6 1.79 2.77 -9.53
C ARG A 6 0.97 1.58 -9.06
N ILE A 7 -0.32 1.77 -8.84
CA ILE A 7 -1.23 0.68 -8.49
C ILE A 7 -1.26 -0.37 -9.60
N ARG A 8 -1.45 0.08 -10.84
CA ARG A 8 -1.48 -0.82 -12.00
C ARG A 8 -0.19 -1.61 -12.15
N LYS A 9 0.94 -0.92 -12.09
CA LYS A 9 2.25 -1.57 -12.24
C LYS A 9 2.47 -2.62 -11.16
N ARG A 10 2.16 -2.28 -9.92
CA ARG A 10 2.33 -3.22 -8.82
C ARG A 10 1.39 -4.41 -8.93
N ARG A 11 0.14 -4.16 -9.34
CA ARG A 11 -0.81 -5.23 -9.61
C ARG A 11 -0.28 -6.21 -10.65
N GLN A 12 0.30 -5.68 -11.73
CA GLN A 12 0.89 -6.51 -12.78
C GLN A 12 2.08 -7.33 -12.27
N VAL A 13 2.93 -6.73 -11.45
CA VAL A 13 4.04 -7.43 -10.81
C VAL A 13 3.54 -8.59 -9.96
N MET A 14 2.44 -8.39 -9.27
CA MET A 14 1.82 -9.44 -8.46
C MET A 14 1.00 -10.44 -9.28
N LYS A 15 0.93 -10.24 -10.60
CA LYS A 15 0.18 -11.08 -11.54
C LYS A 15 -1.31 -11.18 -11.19
N LEU A 16 -1.87 -10.08 -10.70
CA LEU A 16 -3.29 -9.99 -10.40
C LEU A 16 -4.03 -9.30 -11.55
N THR A 17 -5.23 -9.80 -11.85
CA THR A 17 -6.13 -9.10 -12.77
C THR A 17 -6.86 -7.99 -12.02
N GLN A 18 -7.43 -7.04 -12.75
CA GLN A 18 -8.30 -6.02 -12.14
C GLN A 18 -9.47 -6.65 -11.40
N GLN A 19 -10.01 -7.73 -11.95
CA GLN A 19 -11.11 -8.46 -11.33
C GLN A 19 -10.69 -9.10 -10.01
N GLU A 20 -9.51 -9.72 -9.99
CA GLU A 20 -9.00 -10.35 -8.77
C GLU A 20 -8.72 -9.31 -7.67
N LEU A 21 -8.11 -8.21 -8.03
CA LEU A 21 -7.87 -7.13 -7.06
C LEU A 21 -9.19 -6.55 -6.56
N GLY A 22 -10.13 -6.29 -7.46
CA GLY A 22 -11.45 -5.81 -7.09
C GLY A 22 -12.16 -6.75 -6.12
N LYS A 23 -12.13 -8.05 -6.42
CA LYS A 23 -12.75 -9.05 -5.56
C LYS A 23 -12.16 -9.05 -4.14
N ALA A 24 -10.84 -8.92 -4.04
CA ALA A 24 -10.17 -8.88 -2.75
C ALA A 24 -10.57 -7.65 -1.93
N LEU A 25 -10.92 -6.55 -2.61
CA LEU A 25 -11.28 -5.29 -1.97
C LEU A 25 -12.79 -5.06 -1.85
N GLY A 26 -13.60 -5.96 -2.39
CA GLY A 26 -15.04 -5.75 -2.46
C GLY A 26 -15.45 -4.69 -3.49
N LEU A 27 -14.65 -4.50 -4.52
CA LEU A 27 -14.88 -3.51 -5.58
C LEU A 27 -15.02 -4.21 -6.93
N THR A 28 -15.65 -3.51 -7.88
CA THR A 28 -15.77 -4.02 -9.26
C THR A 28 -14.45 -3.83 -10.02
N SER A 29 -14.25 -4.60 -11.10
CA SER A 29 -13.12 -4.41 -11.98
C SER A 29 -13.15 -3.03 -12.65
N GLN A 30 -14.33 -2.52 -12.95
CA GLN A 30 -14.51 -1.17 -13.50
C GLN A 30 -14.04 -0.10 -12.52
N HIS A 31 -14.30 -0.29 -11.24
CA HIS A 31 -13.84 0.62 -10.20
C HIS A 31 -12.31 0.62 -10.13
N ILE A 32 -11.70 -0.56 -10.16
CA ILE A 32 -10.23 -0.68 -10.17
C ILE A 32 -9.66 -0.01 -11.43
N SER A 33 -10.26 -0.25 -12.58
CA SER A 33 -9.83 0.37 -13.84
C SER A 33 -9.87 1.89 -13.75
N ALA A 34 -10.94 2.46 -13.19
CA ALA A 34 -11.06 3.90 -13.04
C ALA A 34 -9.99 4.48 -12.10
N ILE A 35 -9.66 3.77 -11.03
CA ILE A 35 -8.58 4.16 -10.12
C ILE A 35 -7.23 4.13 -10.85
N GLU A 36 -6.96 3.08 -11.62
CA GLU A 36 -5.69 2.94 -12.35
C GLU A 36 -5.53 3.99 -13.44
N GLN A 37 -6.63 4.49 -13.99
CA GLN A 37 -6.61 5.54 -15.01
C GLN A 37 -6.66 6.96 -14.41
N ASP A 38 -6.59 7.07 -13.11
CA ASP A 38 -6.69 8.34 -12.38
C ASP A 38 -8.01 9.09 -12.62
N LYS A 39 -9.04 8.38 -13.03
CA LYS A 39 -10.38 8.93 -13.19
C LYS A 39 -11.14 8.95 -11.88
N ARG A 40 -10.68 8.18 -10.91
CA ARG A 40 -11.28 8.07 -9.59
C ARG A 40 -10.20 7.98 -8.53
N THR A 41 -10.32 8.78 -7.49
CA THR A 41 -9.40 8.76 -6.36
C THR A 41 -9.94 7.81 -5.30
N PRO A 42 -9.16 6.81 -4.87
CA PRO A 42 -9.61 5.92 -3.80
C PRO A 42 -9.70 6.67 -2.48
N SER A 43 -10.62 6.25 -1.62
CA SER A 43 -10.67 6.73 -0.25
C SER A 43 -9.41 6.28 0.50
N LEU A 44 -9.11 6.92 1.63
CA LEU A 44 -7.96 6.52 2.44
C LEU A 44 -8.09 5.06 2.90
N ALA A 45 -9.29 4.63 3.27
CA ALA A 45 -9.54 3.25 3.67
C ALA A 45 -9.30 2.28 2.51
N SER A 46 -9.78 2.61 1.30
CA SER A 46 -9.55 1.80 0.11
C SER A 46 -8.07 1.76 -0.24
N LEU A 47 -7.39 2.90 -0.15
CA LEU A 47 -5.96 2.98 -0.46
C LEU A 47 -5.14 2.10 0.49
N ALA A 48 -5.47 2.07 1.77
CA ALA A 48 -4.81 1.22 2.74
C ALA A 48 -4.98 -0.27 2.38
N LYS A 49 -6.18 -0.66 1.98
CA LYS A 49 -6.46 -2.05 1.56
C LYS A 49 -5.74 -2.40 0.27
N ILE A 50 -5.71 -1.48 -0.69
CA ILE A 50 -4.97 -1.67 -1.94
C ILE A 50 -3.49 -1.90 -1.64
N ALA A 51 -2.89 -1.07 -0.80
CA ALA A 51 -1.48 -1.19 -0.43
C ALA A 51 -1.21 -2.56 0.23
N GLU A 52 -2.08 -2.98 1.12
CA GLU A 52 -1.98 -4.28 1.79
C GLU A 52 -2.00 -5.44 0.79
N GLU A 53 -2.97 -5.43 -0.12
CA GLU A 53 -3.09 -6.49 -1.13
C GLU A 53 -1.91 -6.51 -2.10
N LEU A 54 -1.34 -5.36 -2.39
CA LEU A 54 -0.22 -5.25 -3.32
C LEU A 54 1.15 -5.39 -2.64
N GLY A 55 1.17 -5.54 -1.32
CA GLY A 55 2.41 -5.73 -0.57
C GLY A 55 3.32 -4.50 -0.58
N VAL A 56 2.75 -3.31 -0.62
CA VAL A 56 3.49 -2.05 -0.60
C VAL A 56 2.92 -1.14 0.48
N SER A 57 3.66 -0.08 0.80
CA SER A 57 3.18 0.93 1.73
C SER A 57 2.25 1.91 1.02
N VAL A 58 1.36 2.54 1.77
CA VAL A 58 0.56 3.66 1.26
C VAL A 58 1.49 4.77 0.80
N ASP A 59 2.56 4.99 1.53
CA ASP A 59 3.55 6.02 1.21
C ASP A 59 4.17 5.78 -0.18
N TYR A 60 4.52 4.55 -0.49
CA TYR A 60 5.00 4.20 -1.82
C TYR A 60 3.98 4.55 -2.90
N LEU A 61 2.71 4.20 -2.68
CA LEU A 61 1.66 4.47 -3.67
C LEU A 61 1.48 5.97 -3.89
N LEU A 62 1.61 6.77 -2.84
CA LEU A 62 1.42 8.22 -2.93
C LEU A 62 2.63 8.95 -3.50
N THR A 63 3.82 8.55 -3.14
CA THR A 63 5.04 9.30 -3.46
C THR A 63 5.94 8.61 -4.48
N GLY A 64 5.78 7.31 -4.67
CA GLY A 64 6.65 6.53 -5.54
C GLY A 64 8.01 6.22 -4.93
N GLN A 65 8.23 6.59 -3.67
CA GLN A 65 9.49 6.29 -3.00
C GLN A 65 9.49 4.88 -2.48
N GLU A 66 10.43 4.09 -2.96
CA GLU A 66 10.67 2.76 -2.41
C GLU A 66 11.45 2.91 -1.12
N GLY A 67 10.79 2.61 0.00
CA GLY A 67 11.48 2.55 1.27
C GLY A 67 12.33 1.29 1.31
N VAL A 68 13.60 1.43 1.68
CA VAL A 68 14.38 0.27 2.06
C VAL A 68 13.96 -0.15 3.48
N ILE A 69 14.24 -1.39 3.84
CA ILE A 69 13.83 -1.95 5.13
C ILE A 69 14.25 -1.04 6.30
N THR A 70 15.44 -0.46 6.19
CA THR A 70 15.97 0.43 7.21
C THR A 70 15.15 1.71 7.39
N ASP A 71 14.40 2.11 6.39
CA ASP A 71 13.58 3.32 6.40
C ASP A 71 12.14 3.04 6.83
N THR A 72 11.73 1.78 6.87
CA THR A 72 10.36 1.41 7.17
C THR A 72 9.95 1.82 8.59
N ILE A 73 10.79 1.53 9.58
CA ILE A 73 10.48 1.85 10.96
C ILE A 73 10.42 3.36 11.21
N PRO A 74 11.41 4.17 10.75
CA PRO A 74 11.30 5.62 10.87
C PRO A 74 10.06 6.18 10.18
N ALA A 75 9.70 5.68 9.00
CA ALA A 75 8.52 6.11 8.27
C ALA A 75 7.24 5.82 9.06
N ILE A 76 7.14 4.64 9.65
CA ILE A 76 6.00 4.27 10.49
C ILE A 76 5.91 5.19 11.71
N LYS A 77 7.04 5.46 12.37
CA LYS A 77 7.08 6.34 13.54
C LYS A 77 6.68 7.77 13.20
N ALA A 78 7.08 8.25 12.04
CA ALA A 78 6.82 9.62 11.59
C ALA A 78 5.41 9.81 11.03
N ASP A 79 4.71 8.74 10.70
CA ASP A 79 3.38 8.84 10.08
C ASP A 79 2.36 9.35 11.09
N LYS A 80 1.85 10.56 10.84
CA LYS A 80 0.88 11.21 11.73
C LYS A 80 -0.52 10.63 11.62
N LYS A 81 -0.80 9.86 10.58
CA LYS A 81 -2.12 9.27 10.34
C LYS A 81 -2.30 7.95 11.05
N LEU A 82 -1.21 7.30 11.44
CA LEU A 82 -1.26 6.03 12.14
C LEU A 82 -1.39 6.25 13.64
N LYS A 83 -2.29 5.49 14.26
CA LYS A 83 -2.41 5.47 15.70
C LYS A 83 -1.16 4.82 16.31
N LEU A 84 -0.81 5.24 17.51
CA LEU A 84 0.37 4.74 18.20
C LEU A 84 0.37 3.21 18.33
N GLU A 85 -0.78 2.63 18.65
CA GLU A 85 -0.91 1.18 18.78
C GLU A 85 -0.62 0.45 17.47
N VAL A 86 -1.11 0.99 16.35
CA VAL A 86 -0.84 0.46 15.03
C VAL A 86 0.64 0.61 14.69
N LYS A 87 1.23 1.75 15.00
CA LYS A 87 2.67 1.96 14.79
C LYS A 87 3.50 0.92 15.53
N LYS A 88 3.18 0.67 16.78
CA LYS A 88 3.90 -0.33 17.59
C LYS A 88 3.76 -1.73 16.99
N ALA A 89 2.56 -2.10 16.58
CA ALA A 89 2.30 -3.40 15.97
C ALA A 89 3.09 -3.57 14.67
N LEU A 90 3.09 -2.56 13.82
CA LEU A 90 3.81 -2.59 12.55
C LEU A 90 5.32 -2.67 12.76
N ILE A 91 5.86 -1.90 13.69
CA ILE A 91 7.29 -1.92 14.03
C ILE A 91 7.69 -3.29 14.56
N THR A 92 6.90 -3.86 15.44
CA THR A 92 7.13 -5.21 15.97
C THR A 92 7.18 -6.24 14.85
N LEU A 93 6.22 -6.16 13.93
CA LEU A 93 6.16 -7.06 12.79
C LEU A 93 7.39 -6.92 11.88
N VAL A 94 7.79 -5.69 11.58
CA VAL A 94 8.97 -5.42 10.75
C VAL A 94 10.22 -6.02 11.40
N ARG A 95 10.41 -5.80 12.69
CA ARG A 95 11.55 -6.36 13.42
C ARG A 95 11.54 -7.89 13.41
N ALA A 96 10.38 -8.49 13.58
CA ALA A 96 10.24 -9.95 13.55
C ALA A 96 10.59 -10.54 12.19
N LEU A 97 10.13 -9.88 11.11
CA LEU A 97 10.34 -10.37 9.75
C LEU A 97 11.81 -10.26 9.30
N TYR A 98 12.50 -9.21 9.73
CA TYR A 98 13.85 -8.94 9.25
C TYR A 98 14.92 -9.17 10.31
N GLY A 99 14.53 -9.69 11.47
CA GLY A 99 15.49 -9.94 12.56
C GLY A 99 16.19 -8.68 13.04
N GLY A 100 15.59 -7.53 12.80
CA GLY A 100 16.19 -6.25 13.10
C GLY A 100 16.25 -5.99 14.60
N GLU A 101 17.38 -5.46 15.01
CA GLU A 101 17.51 -4.86 16.32
C GLU A 101 17.16 -3.38 16.22
N ASP A 102 16.97 -2.76 17.33
CA ASP A 102 16.60 -1.35 17.40
C ASP A 102 17.55 -0.40 16.67
#